data_a491de1ec85ba76f43ad5cb94a8e9463
#
_entry.id   a491de1ec85ba76f43ad5cb94a8e9463
#
_cell.length_a   1.000
_cell.length_b   1.000
_cell.length_c   1.000
_cell.angle_alpha   90.00
_cell.angle_beta   90.00
_cell.angle_gamma   90.00
#
_symmetry.space_group_name_H-M   'P 1'
#
loop_
_entity.id
_entity.type
_entity.pdbx_description
1 polymer ?
#
loop_
_entity_poly.entity_id
_entity_poly.type
_entity_poly.pdbx_seq_one_letter_code
_entity_poly.pdbx_strand_id
1 'polypeptide(L)'
;MSQSRTLFIGMDVHKDSIAVAYVAQDHGAEVTYLGAIGTRQCDIDQLVRKMQSKATHLIFIYEAGPCGYWLYRYLTKKGYDCWVVAPSLIPHKPGDRVKTDRRDAMQLARLARSGDLTVVYVPKVEDEAIRDLSRAREDTLSDCKDAKFRLKAFLLRHDIRYTGRANWGPAHLRWLSEVVCQTPAQQIVFQE
;
A
#
# COMPACT_ATOMS: atom_id res chain seq x y z
N MET A 1 39.70 8.85 7.03
CA MET A 1 38.41 8.49 7.66
C MET A 1 38.06 7.09 7.19
N SER A 2 37.90 6.12 8.09
CA SER A 2 37.48 4.77 7.73
C SER A 2 36.08 4.84 7.17
N GLN A 3 35.89 4.41 5.91
CA GLN A 3 34.53 4.26 5.35
C GLN A 3 33.79 3.19 6.16
N SER A 4 32.58 3.50 6.63
CA SER A 4 31.70 2.49 7.22
C SER A 4 31.50 1.35 6.22
N ARG A 5 31.55 0.10 6.68
CA ARG A 5 31.32 -1.06 5.80
C ARG A 5 29.87 -1.12 5.30
N THR A 6 28.91 -0.80 6.16
CA THR A 6 27.48 -0.94 5.88
C THR A 6 26.73 0.37 6.13
N LEU A 7 25.80 0.70 5.24
CA LEU A 7 24.89 1.84 5.34
C LEU A 7 23.46 1.35 5.27
N PHE A 8 22.63 1.74 6.23
CA PHE A 8 21.19 1.52 6.22
C PHE A 8 20.51 2.75 5.64
N ILE A 9 19.75 2.59 4.55
CA ILE A 9 19.09 3.65 3.81
C ILE A 9 17.57 3.48 3.97
N GLY A 10 16.96 4.28 4.84
CA GLY A 10 15.51 4.33 5.03
C GLY A 10 14.86 5.21 3.96
N MET A 11 13.82 4.70 3.35
CA MET A 11 13.09 5.34 2.27
C MET A 11 11.60 5.36 2.59
N ASP A 12 11.01 6.55 2.63
CA ASP A 12 9.55 6.70 2.66
C ASP A 12 9.07 6.95 1.22
N VAL A 13 8.42 5.92 0.66
CA VAL A 13 8.13 5.83 -0.78
C VAL A 13 6.71 6.26 -1.06
N HIS A 14 6.55 7.37 -1.77
CA HIS A 14 5.29 7.89 -2.27
C HIS A 14 5.20 7.81 -3.80
N LYS A 15 4.03 8.15 -4.35
CA LYS A 15 3.77 8.12 -5.80
C LYS A 15 4.76 8.97 -6.59
N ASP A 16 5.06 10.17 -6.12
CA ASP A 16 5.81 11.18 -6.87
C ASP A 16 7.19 11.50 -6.27
N SER A 17 7.46 11.04 -5.06
CA SER A 17 8.71 11.31 -4.35
C SER A 17 9.09 10.19 -3.38
N ILE A 18 10.37 10.10 -3.07
CA ILE A 18 10.92 9.21 -2.04
C ILE A 18 11.74 10.06 -1.09
N ALA A 19 11.32 10.16 0.17
CA ALA A 19 12.13 10.77 1.21
C ALA A 19 13.21 9.78 1.66
N VAL A 20 14.46 10.23 1.74
CA VAL A 20 15.61 9.37 1.99
C VAL A 20 16.38 9.84 3.22
N ALA A 21 16.68 8.92 4.11
CA ALA A 21 17.62 9.10 5.20
C ALA A 21 18.57 7.89 5.28
N TYR A 22 19.73 8.08 5.85
CA TYR A 22 20.68 7.00 5.99
C TYR A 22 21.45 7.08 7.32
N VAL A 23 21.97 5.93 7.76
CA VAL A 23 22.81 5.83 8.93
C VAL A 23 23.87 4.76 8.71
N ALA A 24 25.09 5.02 9.18
CA ALA A 24 26.16 4.04 9.20
C ALA A 24 25.92 2.99 10.29
N GLN A 25 26.46 1.78 10.12
CA GLN A 25 26.38 0.71 11.09
C GLN A 25 27.11 1.02 12.40
N ASP A 26 28.07 1.96 12.36
CA ASP A 26 28.91 2.27 13.51
C ASP A 26 28.10 2.80 14.69
N HIS A 27 28.44 2.32 15.90
CA HIS A 27 27.83 2.82 17.13
C HIS A 27 28.11 4.32 17.30
N GLY A 28 27.04 5.09 17.53
CA GLY A 28 27.13 6.55 17.67
C GLY A 28 26.95 7.34 16.37
N ALA A 29 26.87 6.69 15.20
CA ALA A 29 26.55 7.41 13.95
C ALA A 29 25.14 8.02 14.01
N GLU A 30 25.05 9.29 13.67
CA GLU A 30 23.76 10.00 13.59
C GLU A 30 23.02 9.69 12.27
N VAL A 31 21.71 9.62 12.36
CA VAL A 31 20.86 9.47 11.16
C VAL A 31 20.87 10.77 10.38
N THR A 32 21.28 10.72 9.14
CA THR A 32 21.34 11.88 8.24
C THR A 32 20.16 11.83 7.26
N TYR A 33 19.37 12.91 7.25
CA TYR A 33 18.35 13.09 6.21
C TYR A 33 18.99 13.62 4.93
N LEU A 34 18.79 12.91 3.81
CA LEU A 34 19.35 13.28 2.53
C LEU A 34 18.50 14.28 1.75
N GLY A 35 17.18 14.26 1.96
CA GLY A 35 16.18 14.96 1.18
C GLY A 35 15.23 14.02 0.45
N ALA A 36 14.34 14.60 -0.35
CA ALA A 36 13.49 13.85 -1.24
C ALA A 36 14.13 13.70 -2.63
N ILE A 37 13.90 12.57 -3.26
CA ILE A 37 14.29 12.28 -4.65
C ILE A 37 13.05 11.94 -5.47
N GLY A 38 13.16 11.92 -6.81
CA GLY A 38 12.13 11.42 -7.70
C GLY A 38 12.01 9.90 -7.67
N THR A 39 10.97 9.39 -8.30
CA THR A 39 10.67 7.94 -8.35
C THR A 39 11.17 7.26 -9.62
N ARG A 40 11.79 8.01 -10.54
CA ARG A 40 12.33 7.45 -11.78
C ARG A 40 13.59 6.64 -11.51
N GLN A 41 13.85 5.65 -12.35
CA GLN A 41 15.05 4.80 -12.23
C GLN A 41 16.35 5.60 -12.20
N CYS A 42 16.44 6.69 -12.98
CA CYS A 42 17.63 7.55 -12.98
C CYS A 42 17.86 8.27 -11.64
N ASP A 43 16.78 8.64 -10.94
CA ASP A 43 16.85 9.30 -9.65
C ASP A 43 17.36 8.30 -8.57
N ILE A 44 16.87 7.06 -8.63
CA ILE A 44 17.32 5.96 -7.77
C ILE A 44 18.79 5.61 -8.07
N ASP A 45 19.20 5.58 -9.33
CA ASP A 45 20.59 5.32 -9.69
C ASP A 45 21.55 6.42 -9.22
N GLN A 46 21.10 7.66 -9.20
CA GLN A 46 21.85 8.76 -8.60
C GLN A 46 21.99 8.59 -7.08
N LEU A 47 20.90 8.19 -6.40
CA LEU A 47 20.94 7.87 -4.98
C LEU A 47 21.94 6.76 -4.70
N VAL A 48 21.84 5.65 -5.43
CA VAL A 48 22.73 4.49 -5.27
C VAL A 48 24.20 4.92 -5.43
N ARG A 49 24.57 5.62 -6.51
CA ARG A 49 25.94 6.12 -6.71
C ARG A 49 26.42 7.01 -5.57
N LYS A 50 25.54 7.87 -5.07
CA LYS A 50 25.87 8.75 -3.93
C LYS A 50 26.08 7.95 -2.64
N MET A 51 25.34 6.87 -2.43
CA MET A 51 25.51 6.02 -1.24
C MET A 51 26.75 5.12 -1.37
N GLN A 52 27.06 4.61 -2.56
CA GLN A 52 28.26 3.83 -2.83
C GLN A 52 29.56 4.60 -2.56
N SER A 53 29.58 5.93 -2.77
CA SER A 53 30.74 6.74 -2.40
C SER A 53 30.99 6.83 -0.89
N LYS A 54 30.01 6.40 -0.07
CA LYS A 54 30.09 6.47 1.40
C LYS A 54 30.32 5.11 2.08
N ALA A 55 29.88 4.01 1.46
CA ALA A 55 30.00 2.66 2.02
C ALA A 55 30.06 1.60 0.93
N THR A 56 30.66 0.45 1.29
CA THR A 56 30.79 -0.69 0.36
C THR A 56 29.54 -1.57 0.30
N HIS A 57 28.77 -1.60 1.41
CA HIS A 57 27.54 -2.39 1.52
C HIS A 57 26.36 -1.47 1.80
N LEU A 58 25.32 -1.57 0.98
CA LEU A 58 24.11 -0.73 1.06
C LEU A 58 22.91 -1.63 1.31
N ILE A 59 22.12 -1.28 2.32
CA ILE A 59 20.86 -1.93 2.64
C ILE A 59 19.77 -0.87 2.52
N PHE A 60 18.85 -1.04 1.57
CA PHE A 60 17.72 -0.17 1.34
C PHE A 60 16.50 -0.70 2.08
N ILE A 61 15.75 0.17 2.74
CA ILE A 61 14.62 -0.21 3.57
C ILE A 61 13.43 0.69 3.26
N TYR A 62 12.25 0.10 3.00
CA TYR A 62 11.01 0.86 2.88
C TYR A 62 9.80 0.06 3.39
N GLU A 63 8.69 0.77 3.67
CA GLU A 63 7.45 0.16 4.13
C GLU A 63 6.66 -0.49 2.98
N ALA A 64 6.08 -1.68 3.24
CA ALA A 64 5.08 -2.27 2.35
C ALA A 64 3.85 -1.35 2.28
N GLY A 65 3.51 -0.90 1.08
CA GLY A 65 2.43 0.07 0.89
C GLY A 65 1.88 0.09 -0.53
N PRO A 66 1.05 1.09 -0.87
CA PRO A 66 0.40 1.19 -2.19
C PRO A 66 1.38 1.25 -3.38
N CYS A 67 2.62 1.67 -3.13
CA CYS A 67 3.66 1.72 -4.16
C CYS A 67 4.19 0.33 -4.55
N GLY A 68 3.77 -0.74 -3.87
CA GLY A 68 4.10 -2.13 -4.21
C GLY A 68 5.59 -2.46 -4.08
N TYR A 69 6.04 -3.43 -4.89
CA TYR A 69 7.37 -4.03 -4.78
C TYR A 69 8.32 -3.71 -5.94
N TRP A 70 7.98 -2.74 -6.80
CA TRP A 70 8.79 -2.41 -7.97
C TRP A 70 10.20 -1.94 -7.58
N LEU A 71 10.32 -1.14 -6.51
CA LEU A 71 11.60 -0.63 -6.02
C LEU A 71 12.47 -1.75 -5.45
N TYR A 72 11.89 -2.67 -4.69
CA TYR A 72 12.57 -3.88 -4.22
C TYR A 72 13.14 -4.67 -5.39
N ARG A 73 12.31 -4.98 -6.40
CA ARG A 73 12.73 -5.73 -7.59
C ARG A 73 13.80 -5.00 -8.38
N TYR A 74 13.69 -3.69 -8.48
CA TYR A 74 14.69 -2.88 -9.17
C TYR A 74 16.05 -2.91 -8.47
N LEU A 75 16.09 -2.71 -7.16
CA LEU A 75 17.33 -2.70 -6.37
C LEU A 75 17.95 -4.09 -6.29
N THR A 76 17.17 -5.13 -6.03
CA THR A 76 17.67 -6.51 -5.95
C THR A 76 18.18 -7.04 -7.29
N LYS A 77 17.54 -6.67 -8.41
CA LYS A 77 18.05 -6.96 -9.76
C LYS A 77 19.44 -6.36 -10.01
N LYS A 78 19.75 -5.24 -9.36
CA LYS A 78 21.06 -4.58 -9.43
C LYS A 78 22.07 -5.10 -8.39
N GLY A 79 21.69 -6.09 -7.59
CA GLY A 79 22.57 -6.73 -6.60
C GLY A 79 22.62 -6.00 -5.25
N TYR A 80 21.67 -5.11 -4.95
CA TYR A 80 21.59 -4.44 -3.64
C TYR A 80 20.61 -5.15 -2.72
N ASP A 81 20.95 -5.17 -1.43
CA ASP A 81 20.01 -5.61 -0.40
C ASP A 81 18.89 -4.60 -0.24
N CYS A 82 17.66 -5.10 -0.28
CA CYS A 82 16.46 -4.29 -0.09
C CYS A 82 15.49 -5.01 0.85
N TRP A 83 15.12 -4.35 1.93
CA TRP A 83 14.15 -4.85 2.91
C TRP A 83 12.84 -4.12 2.74
N VAL A 84 11.78 -4.89 2.57
CA VAL A 84 10.42 -4.38 2.68
C VAL A 84 9.92 -4.73 4.07
N VAL A 85 9.39 -3.76 4.81
CA VAL A 85 8.99 -3.97 6.21
C VAL A 85 7.49 -3.79 6.39
N ALA A 86 6.92 -4.50 7.37
CA ALA A 86 5.50 -4.43 7.67
C ALA A 86 5.16 -3.13 8.43
N PRO A 87 4.32 -2.23 7.90
CA PRO A 87 3.98 -0.97 8.56
C PRO A 87 3.41 -1.16 9.97
N SER A 88 2.55 -2.18 10.15
CA SER A 88 1.90 -2.47 11.44
C SER A 88 2.84 -2.99 12.52
N LEU A 89 4.05 -3.42 12.15
CA LEU A 89 5.06 -3.95 13.07
C LEU A 89 6.23 -2.98 13.32
N ILE A 90 6.18 -1.78 12.74
CA ILE A 90 7.19 -0.74 13.00
C ILE A 90 6.94 -0.15 14.39
N PRO A 91 7.95 -0.17 15.29
CA PRO A 91 7.81 0.41 16.61
C PRO A 91 7.57 1.92 16.55
N HIS A 92 6.47 2.39 17.14
CA HIS A 92 6.17 3.81 17.29
C HIS A 92 6.32 4.23 18.75
N LYS A 93 6.90 5.40 18.98
CA LYS A 93 6.96 5.97 20.33
C LYS A 93 5.57 6.52 20.72
N PRO A 94 5.08 6.23 21.92
CA PRO A 94 3.87 6.86 22.43
C PRO A 94 4.00 8.39 22.38
N GLY A 95 3.03 9.07 21.78
CA GLY A 95 3.03 10.55 21.68
C GLY A 95 3.59 11.13 20.39
N ASP A 96 4.15 10.36 19.50
CA ASP A 96 4.60 10.82 18.17
C ASP A 96 3.38 11.05 17.25
N ARG A 97 2.75 12.23 17.38
CA ARG A 97 1.52 12.58 16.63
C ARG A 97 1.79 13.21 15.27
N VAL A 98 3.00 13.71 15.03
CA VAL A 98 3.32 14.43 13.78
C VAL A 98 4.08 13.48 12.85
N LYS A 99 3.35 12.92 11.90
CA LYS A 99 3.91 12.12 10.81
C LYS A 99 4.44 13.06 9.73
N THR A 100 5.70 12.83 9.29
CA THR A 100 6.30 13.50 8.14
C THR A 100 7.24 12.52 7.44
N ASP A 101 7.27 12.57 6.11
CA ASP A 101 8.11 11.72 5.26
C ASP A 101 9.58 11.70 5.71
N ARG A 102 10.10 12.87 6.14
CA ARG A 102 11.45 12.99 6.71
C ARG A 102 11.63 12.13 7.96
N ARG A 103 10.67 12.17 8.89
CA ARG A 103 10.75 11.43 10.16
C ARG A 103 10.61 9.94 9.91
N ASP A 104 9.72 9.55 9.00
CA ASP A 104 9.47 8.16 8.66
C ASP A 104 10.72 7.54 8.00
N ALA A 105 11.35 8.21 7.04
CA ALA A 105 12.62 7.76 6.46
C ALA A 105 13.75 7.65 7.50
N MET A 106 13.86 8.65 8.41
CA MET A 106 14.88 8.62 9.48
C MET A 106 14.61 7.51 10.51
N GLN A 107 13.35 7.23 10.82
CA GLN A 107 12.97 6.15 11.72
C GLN A 107 13.31 4.77 11.12
N LEU A 108 12.98 4.55 9.83
CA LEU A 108 13.31 3.32 9.12
C LEU A 108 14.82 3.06 9.14
N ALA A 109 15.64 4.05 8.82
CA ALA A 109 17.10 3.90 8.86
C ALA A 109 17.61 3.55 10.27
N ARG A 110 17.09 4.20 11.31
CA ARG A 110 17.45 3.96 12.71
C ARG A 110 17.08 2.56 13.17
N LEU A 111 15.82 2.15 12.93
CA LEU A 111 15.30 0.85 13.33
C LEU A 111 15.94 -0.31 12.56
N ALA A 112 16.30 -0.08 11.30
CA ALA A 112 17.05 -1.06 10.53
C ALA A 112 18.42 -1.33 11.15
N ARG A 113 19.13 -0.28 11.56
CA ARG A 113 20.43 -0.43 12.25
C ARG A 113 20.32 -1.15 13.58
N SER A 114 19.28 -0.90 14.37
CA SER A 114 19.07 -1.57 15.67
C SER A 114 18.54 -2.99 15.53
N GLY A 115 18.07 -3.41 14.35
CA GLY A 115 17.51 -4.75 14.14
C GLY A 115 16.04 -4.88 14.59
N ASP A 116 15.35 -3.76 14.82
CA ASP A 116 13.99 -3.74 15.36
C ASP A 116 12.89 -3.78 14.25
N LEU A 117 13.29 -4.08 13.01
CA LEU A 117 12.33 -4.14 11.90
C LEU A 117 12.00 -5.59 11.51
N THR A 118 10.73 -5.85 11.27
CA THR A 118 10.26 -7.12 10.72
C THR A 118 10.21 -7.03 9.20
N VAL A 119 11.12 -7.75 8.55
CA VAL A 119 11.15 -7.84 7.08
C VAL A 119 10.05 -8.77 6.59
N VAL A 120 9.28 -8.33 5.60
CA VAL A 120 8.24 -9.15 4.98
C VAL A 120 8.76 -9.89 3.74
N TYR A 121 8.19 -11.06 3.52
CA TYR A 121 8.43 -11.79 2.28
C TYR A 121 7.81 -11.04 1.10
N VAL A 122 8.62 -10.72 0.11
CA VAL A 122 8.14 -10.14 -1.14
C VAL A 122 7.70 -11.26 -2.08
N PRO A 123 6.43 -11.30 -2.49
CA PRO A 123 5.91 -12.36 -3.35
C PRO A 123 6.54 -12.30 -4.75
N LYS A 124 6.56 -13.44 -5.43
CA LYS A 124 6.84 -13.48 -6.86
C LYS A 124 5.76 -12.72 -7.62
N VAL A 125 6.07 -12.31 -8.84
CA VAL A 125 5.13 -11.52 -9.68
C VAL A 125 3.83 -12.29 -9.93
N GLU A 126 3.93 -13.60 -10.12
CA GLU A 126 2.78 -14.48 -10.35
C GLU A 126 1.88 -14.59 -9.10
N ASP A 127 2.49 -14.71 -7.91
CA ASP A 127 1.76 -14.77 -6.64
C ASP A 127 1.09 -13.43 -6.32
N GLU A 128 1.75 -12.31 -6.65
CA GLU A 128 1.18 -10.96 -6.50
C GLU A 128 -0.04 -10.79 -7.42
N ALA A 129 0.05 -11.22 -8.69
CA ALA A 129 -1.06 -11.17 -9.63
C ALA A 129 -2.27 -12.01 -9.16
N ILE A 130 -2.05 -13.19 -8.58
CA ILE A 130 -3.13 -14.01 -7.99
C ILE A 130 -3.77 -13.30 -6.78
N ARG A 131 -2.97 -12.66 -5.93
CA ARG A 131 -3.48 -11.86 -4.80
C ARG A 131 -4.33 -10.69 -5.28
N ASP A 132 -3.90 -9.99 -6.33
CA ASP A 132 -4.64 -8.87 -6.90
C ASP A 132 -5.97 -9.34 -7.51
N LEU A 133 -5.97 -10.49 -8.21
CA LEU A 133 -7.19 -11.10 -8.73
C LEU A 133 -8.16 -11.50 -7.60
N SER A 134 -7.65 -12.08 -6.51
CA SER A 134 -8.47 -12.43 -5.34
C SER A 134 -9.09 -11.20 -4.70
N ARG A 135 -8.32 -10.13 -4.52
CA ARG A 135 -8.81 -8.85 -3.96
C ARG A 135 -9.88 -8.22 -4.85
N ALA A 136 -9.61 -8.13 -6.17
CA ALA A 136 -10.58 -7.59 -7.12
C ALA A 136 -11.89 -8.38 -7.11
N ARG A 137 -11.82 -9.72 -6.94
CA ARG A 137 -13.02 -10.54 -6.76
C ARG A 137 -13.77 -10.22 -5.48
N GLU A 138 -13.07 -10.08 -4.35
CA GLU A 138 -13.67 -9.73 -3.06
C GLU A 138 -14.33 -8.34 -3.10
N ASP A 139 -13.67 -7.35 -3.69
CA ASP A 139 -14.19 -6.00 -3.87
C ASP A 139 -15.48 -6.03 -4.70
N THR A 140 -15.47 -6.74 -5.85
CA THR A 140 -16.66 -6.90 -6.71
C THR A 140 -17.83 -7.57 -5.98
N LEU A 141 -17.55 -8.59 -5.16
CA LEU A 141 -18.58 -9.24 -4.36
C LEU A 141 -19.16 -8.30 -3.28
N SER A 142 -18.31 -7.48 -2.65
CA SER A 142 -18.72 -6.46 -1.70
C SER A 142 -19.61 -5.41 -2.36
N ASP A 143 -19.19 -4.88 -3.51
CA ASP A 143 -19.94 -3.88 -4.27
C ASP A 143 -21.32 -4.42 -4.70
N CYS A 144 -21.36 -5.67 -5.18
CA CYS A 144 -22.62 -6.34 -5.53
C CYS A 144 -23.53 -6.50 -4.31
N LYS A 145 -22.98 -6.85 -3.14
CA LYS A 145 -23.74 -6.95 -1.89
C LYS A 145 -24.32 -5.61 -1.48
N ASP A 146 -23.51 -4.55 -1.55
CA ASP A 146 -23.93 -3.19 -1.18
C ASP A 146 -24.99 -2.65 -2.14
N ALA A 147 -24.87 -2.90 -3.45
CA ALA A 147 -25.90 -2.58 -4.44
C ALA A 147 -27.21 -3.29 -4.11
N LYS A 148 -27.15 -4.58 -3.78
CA LYS A 148 -28.34 -5.35 -3.35
C LYS A 148 -28.99 -4.79 -2.10
N PHE A 149 -28.20 -4.33 -1.12
CA PHE A 149 -28.74 -3.69 0.08
C PHE A 149 -29.38 -2.34 -0.23
N ARG A 150 -28.77 -1.51 -1.06
CA ARG A 150 -29.31 -0.22 -1.50
C ARG A 150 -30.65 -0.40 -2.20
N LEU A 151 -30.73 -1.35 -3.15
CA LEU A 151 -31.97 -1.65 -3.85
C LEU A 151 -33.07 -2.13 -2.91
N LYS A 152 -32.78 -3.06 -2.00
CA LYS A 152 -33.76 -3.53 -1.01
C LYS A 152 -34.24 -2.41 -0.11
N ALA A 153 -33.36 -1.52 0.33
CA ALA A 153 -33.72 -0.38 1.16
C ALA A 153 -34.60 0.63 0.37
N PHE A 154 -34.32 0.83 -0.90
CA PHE A 154 -35.14 1.66 -1.79
C PHE A 154 -36.56 1.08 -1.92
N LEU A 155 -36.68 -0.18 -2.29
CA LEU A 155 -37.98 -0.86 -2.42
C LEU A 155 -38.80 -0.81 -1.12
N LEU A 156 -38.14 -1.05 0.01
CA LEU A 156 -38.78 -1.01 1.33
C LEU A 156 -39.35 0.39 1.67
N ARG A 157 -38.58 1.45 1.36
CA ARG A 157 -39.05 2.83 1.59
C ARG A 157 -40.30 3.17 0.82
N HIS A 158 -40.53 2.51 -0.32
CA HIS A 158 -41.68 2.72 -1.18
C HIS A 158 -42.77 1.65 -1.01
N ASP A 159 -42.69 0.83 0.06
CA ASP A 159 -43.59 -0.30 0.35
C ASP A 159 -43.74 -1.30 -0.81
N ILE A 160 -42.70 -1.43 -1.64
CA ILE A 160 -42.61 -2.41 -2.72
C ILE A 160 -41.98 -3.68 -2.16
N ARG A 161 -42.75 -4.76 -2.05
CA ARG A 161 -42.35 -5.97 -1.36
C ARG A 161 -42.44 -7.20 -2.25
N TYR A 162 -41.35 -7.94 -2.34
CA TYR A 162 -41.37 -9.26 -2.95
C TYR A 162 -41.89 -10.29 -1.97
N THR A 163 -42.93 -11.05 -2.37
CA THR A 163 -43.57 -12.06 -1.52
C THR A 163 -43.06 -13.49 -1.78
N GLY A 164 -42.13 -13.67 -2.70
CA GLY A 164 -41.56 -14.97 -3.03
C GLY A 164 -40.53 -15.46 -2.01
N ARG A 165 -40.15 -16.75 -2.13
CA ARG A 165 -39.29 -17.44 -1.16
C ARG A 165 -37.83 -16.96 -1.12
N ALA A 166 -37.24 -16.69 -2.29
CA ALA A 166 -35.82 -16.43 -2.38
C ALA A 166 -35.53 -15.14 -3.17
N ASN A 167 -34.72 -14.26 -2.60
CA ASN A 167 -34.23 -13.09 -3.29
C ASN A 167 -33.09 -13.48 -4.27
N TRP A 168 -32.95 -12.72 -5.35
CA TRP A 168 -31.88 -12.81 -6.35
C TRP A 168 -31.89 -14.08 -7.22
N GLY A 169 -32.93 -14.89 -7.12
CA GLY A 169 -33.21 -15.99 -8.03
C GLY A 169 -34.00 -15.52 -9.28
N PRO A 170 -34.17 -16.40 -10.29
CA PRO A 170 -34.84 -16.04 -11.55
C PRO A 170 -36.25 -15.43 -11.37
N ALA A 171 -37.00 -15.93 -10.39
CA ALA A 171 -38.34 -15.41 -10.08
C ALA A 171 -38.29 -13.98 -9.51
N HIS A 172 -37.33 -13.71 -8.60
CA HIS A 172 -37.13 -12.37 -8.05
C HIS A 172 -36.64 -11.37 -9.11
N LEU A 173 -35.73 -11.80 -10.00
CA LEU A 173 -35.25 -10.95 -11.08
C LEU A 173 -36.35 -10.61 -12.11
N ARG A 174 -37.22 -11.56 -12.43
CA ARG A 174 -38.42 -11.28 -13.25
C ARG A 174 -39.35 -10.29 -12.55
N TRP A 175 -39.64 -10.50 -11.27
CA TRP A 175 -40.45 -9.56 -10.50
C TRP A 175 -39.81 -8.17 -10.46
N LEU A 176 -38.51 -8.04 -10.27
CA LEU A 176 -37.81 -6.76 -10.33
C LEU A 176 -37.97 -6.08 -11.71
N SER A 177 -37.95 -6.83 -12.80
CA SER A 177 -38.14 -6.25 -14.16
C SER A 177 -39.53 -5.73 -14.42
N GLU A 178 -40.52 -6.14 -13.61
CA GLU A 178 -41.93 -5.72 -13.70
C GLU A 178 -42.28 -4.59 -12.72
N VAL A 179 -41.34 -4.21 -11.83
CA VAL A 179 -41.56 -3.14 -10.84
C VAL A 179 -41.68 -1.79 -11.53
N VAL A 180 -42.80 -1.12 -11.28
CA VAL A 180 -43.09 0.26 -11.76
C VAL A 180 -43.18 1.16 -10.54
N CYS A 181 -42.35 2.20 -10.50
CA CYS A 181 -42.37 3.20 -9.46
C CYS A 181 -43.45 4.28 -9.70
N GLN A 182 -43.84 4.96 -8.62
CA GLN A 182 -44.91 5.96 -8.67
C GLN A 182 -44.55 7.23 -9.48
N THR A 183 -43.25 7.56 -9.54
CA THR A 183 -42.76 8.75 -10.22
C THR A 183 -41.63 8.42 -11.19
N PRO A 184 -41.45 9.18 -12.28
CA PRO A 184 -40.31 8.99 -13.18
C PRO A 184 -38.93 9.07 -12.47
N ALA A 185 -38.79 9.96 -11.50
CA ALA A 185 -37.54 10.10 -10.74
C ALA A 185 -37.22 8.84 -9.94
N GLN A 186 -38.23 8.22 -9.30
CA GLN A 186 -38.04 6.94 -8.62
C GLN A 186 -37.69 5.81 -9.58
N GLN A 187 -38.29 5.81 -10.77
CA GLN A 187 -37.99 4.80 -11.79
C GLN A 187 -36.55 4.91 -12.29
N ILE A 188 -36.02 6.12 -12.45
CA ILE A 188 -34.61 6.35 -12.78
C ILE A 188 -33.71 5.80 -11.67
N VAL A 189 -33.95 6.17 -10.40
CA VAL A 189 -33.16 5.69 -9.26
C VAL A 189 -33.19 4.16 -9.11
N PHE A 190 -34.33 3.54 -9.48
CA PHE A 190 -34.47 2.07 -9.44
C PHE A 190 -33.66 1.38 -10.55
N GLN A 191 -33.44 2.03 -11.69
CA GLN A 191 -32.72 1.48 -12.83
C GLN A 191 -31.18 1.65 -12.74
N GLU A 192 -30.69 2.60 -11.92
CA GLU A 192 -29.26 2.80 -11.64
C GLU A 192 -28.70 1.79 -10.60
#